data_56b0e9f6d25c0fb8cac79cf4b5774eaf
#
_entry.id   56b0e9f6d25c0fb8cac79cf4b5774eaf
#
_cell.length_a   1.000
_cell.length_b   1.000
_cell.length_c   1.000
_cell.angle_alpha   90.00
_cell.angle_beta   90.00
_cell.angle_gamma   90.00
#
_symmetry.space_group_name_H-M   'P 1'
#
loop_
_entity.id
_entity.type
_entity.pdbx_description
1 polymer ?
#
loop_
_entity_poly.entity_id
_entity_poly.type
_entity_poly.pdbx_seq_one_letter_code
_entity_poly.pdbx_strand_id
1 'polypeptide(L)'
;MRRHFTDIEDSRLLRRSNLILDSLFCNSVHSIRQITQNESECKAFYRFLQNNRISESKLIKNMSSNCITSCLDKTVLCIQDTSEVNLYNHKNRIKKDGFIGTTNAAKGGIGFLLHPSFVVDAYNFIPYGFSDVKIWNRPLEKLTKQERNYNKLPIEEKESYKWIESSEKSKEALEKAKKIIIIQDREGDIYEQFAIVPDEKTELLVRARANRTLLNKIKLFDFIANEPLQGKYTIALEGDKRRNISKREATLEVRFSAVTIQKNDLVSKNALDSVDLYIIEAKEIGENIENPICWKLLTTIKVLDLETALQCIDWYTCRWVIEEIFRILKKEGFNIEASELGSAKSIRKLTLMMMETIVKLFLMQIAYDMPEHEIESRSCFTNQELECLEYQIIKLEGKTEKLKNPYKEKDLKRYVWAIARLGGWKGYTSARKPGITTFSIGIQKFASIMQGWQLFQDVSTR
;
A
#
# COMPACT_ATOMS: atom_id res chain seq x y z
N MET A 1 -6.93 2.99 -17.57
CA MET A 1 -5.64 3.03 -18.29
C MET A 1 -4.76 1.90 -17.78
N ARG A 2 -4.18 1.05 -18.64
CA ARG A 2 -3.26 -0.02 -18.17
C ARG A 2 -2.12 0.60 -17.39
N ARG A 3 -1.80 0.03 -16.23
CA ARG A 3 -0.66 0.47 -15.40
C ARG A 3 0.65 -0.09 -15.99
N HIS A 4 0.97 0.36 -17.19
CA HIS A 4 2.23 0.06 -17.86
C HIS A 4 3.23 1.19 -17.61
N PHE A 5 4.50 0.86 -17.65
CA PHE A 5 5.55 1.87 -17.67
C PHE A 5 5.59 2.58 -19.02
N THR A 6 5.91 3.85 -19.01
CA THR A 6 5.94 4.71 -20.20
C THR A 6 7.24 5.48 -20.35
N ASP A 7 7.98 5.67 -19.27
CA ASP A 7 9.22 6.46 -19.21
C ASP A 7 10.46 5.56 -19.14
N ILE A 8 10.67 4.75 -20.20
CA ILE A 8 11.88 3.97 -20.45
C ILE A 8 12.28 4.23 -21.91
N GLU A 9 13.39 4.93 -22.14
CA GLU A 9 13.83 5.41 -23.46
C GLU A 9 14.04 4.29 -24.49
N ASP A 10 14.63 3.15 -24.09
CA ASP A 10 14.83 1.98 -24.97
C ASP A 10 13.50 1.24 -25.12
N SER A 11 12.93 1.29 -26.32
CA SER A 11 11.63 0.67 -26.66
C SER A 11 11.58 -0.84 -26.39
N ARG A 12 12.72 -1.55 -26.55
CA ARG A 12 12.81 -2.99 -26.28
C ARG A 12 12.74 -3.26 -24.75
N LEU A 13 13.39 -2.41 -23.95
CA LEU A 13 13.34 -2.49 -22.50
C LEU A 13 11.97 -2.08 -21.99
N LEU A 14 11.36 -1.05 -22.59
CA LEU A 14 9.98 -0.63 -22.28
C LEU A 14 8.99 -1.77 -22.55
N ARG A 15 9.03 -2.37 -23.75
CA ARG A 15 8.17 -3.53 -24.08
C ARG A 15 8.40 -4.69 -23.10
N ARG A 16 9.66 -4.95 -22.74
CA ARG A 16 10.01 -6.03 -21.79
C ARG A 16 9.48 -5.76 -20.39
N SER A 17 9.59 -4.53 -19.90
CA SER A 17 9.04 -4.17 -18.58
C SER A 17 7.54 -4.41 -18.52
N ASN A 18 6.81 -4.02 -19.56
CA ASN A 18 5.36 -4.18 -19.60
C ASN A 18 4.94 -5.65 -19.72
N LEU A 19 5.69 -6.47 -20.46
CA LEU A 19 5.49 -7.92 -20.49
C LEU A 19 5.69 -8.55 -19.11
N ILE A 20 6.71 -8.12 -18.35
CA ILE A 20 6.92 -8.61 -16.97
C ILE A 20 5.74 -8.22 -16.08
N LEU A 21 5.25 -6.98 -16.15
CA LEU A 21 4.09 -6.52 -15.37
C LEU A 21 2.83 -7.35 -15.69
N ASP A 22 2.57 -7.60 -16.97
CA ASP A 22 1.42 -8.43 -17.39
C ASP A 22 1.58 -9.88 -16.92
N SER A 23 2.78 -10.47 -17.06
CA SER A 23 3.06 -11.83 -16.60
C SER A 23 2.94 -11.97 -15.08
N LEU A 24 3.38 -10.96 -14.30
CA LEU A 24 3.21 -10.91 -12.85
C LEU A 24 1.74 -10.78 -12.45
N PHE A 25 0.96 -9.98 -13.20
CA PHE A 25 -0.47 -9.87 -12.96
C PHE A 25 -1.19 -11.19 -13.20
N CYS A 26 -0.85 -11.89 -14.29
CA CYS A 26 -1.46 -13.18 -14.62
C CYS A 26 -1.11 -14.30 -13.64
N ASN A 27 0.07 -14.29 -13.04
CA ASN A 27 0.57 -15.44 -12.27
C ASN A 27 0.98 -15.12 -10.81
N SER A 28 0.87 -13.92 -10.32
CA SER A 28 1.12 -13.50 -8.92
C SER A 28 2.09 -14.39 -8.10
N VAL A 29 3.27 -14.73 -8.66
CA VAL A 29 4.28 -15.59 -8.03
C VAL A 29 5.67 -14.98 -8.14
N HIS A 30 6.60 -15.41 -7.25
CA HIS A 30 7.97 -14.89 -7.20
C HIS A 30 8.93 -15.49 -8.24
N SER A 31 8.60 -16.65 -8.80
CA SER A 31 9.48 -17.37 -9.71
C SER A 31 9.38 -16.85 -11.15
N ILE A 32 10.47 -16.32 -11.67
CA ILE A 32 10.53 -15.86 -13.07
C ILE A 32 10.18 -16.99 -14.04
N ARG A 33 10.58 -18.23 -13.75
CA ARG A 33 10.27 -19.40 -14.59
C ARG A 33 8.77 -19.68 -14.68
N GLN A 34 8.04 -19.45 -13.57
CA GLN A 34 6.61 -19.71 -13.52
C GLN A 34 5.76 -18.63 -14.20
N ILE A 35 6.29 -17.40 -14.35
CA ILE A 35 5.60 -16.31 -15.04
C ILE A 35 5.93 -16.21 -16.52
N THR A 36 6.83 -17.04 -17.04
CA THR A 36 7.27 -17.02 -18.45
C THR A 36 6.76 -18.24 -19.22
N GLN A 37 6.51 -18.05 -20.49
CA GLN A 37 5.94 -19.10 -21.37
C GLN A 37 7.00 -20.03 -21.95
N ASN A 38 8.25 -19.57 -22.06
CA ASN A 38 9.35 -20.32 -22.67
C ASN A 38 10.72 -19.87 -22.14
N GLU A 39 11.75 -20.66 -22.45
CA GLU A 39 13.13 -20.46 -22.02
C GLU A 39 13.72 -19.12 -22.52
N SER A 40 13.38 -18.70 -23.74
CA SER A 40 13.86 -17.44 -24.32
C SER A 40 13.32 -16.24 -23.54
N GLU A 41 12.04 -16.25 -23.22
CA GLU A 41 11.40 -15.22 -22.41
C GLU A 41 11.95 -15.20 -20.98
N CYS A 42 12.16 -16.37 -20.39
CA CYS A 42 12.78 -16.52 -19.08
C CYS A 42 14.16 -15.85 -19.02
N LYS A 43 15.03 -16.17 -19.98
CA LYS A 43 16.36 -15.53 -20.11
C LYS A 43 16.25 -14.01 -20.31
N ALA A 44 15.27 -13.56 -21.09
CA ALA A 44 15.07 -12.13 -21.33
C ALA A 44 14.62 -11.38 -20.07
N PHE A 45 13.78 -11.99 -19.21
CA PHE A 45 13.35 -11.40 -17.93
C PHE A 45 14.51 -11.32 -16.94
N TYR A 46 15.32 -12.37 -16.82
CA TYR A 46 16.56 -12.33 -16.00
C TYR A 46 17.51 -11.21 -16.47
N ARG A 47 17.75 -11.10 -17.80
CA ARG A 47 18.59 -10.03 -18.36
C ARG A 47 18.04 -8.64 -18.10
N PHE A 48 16.71 -8.47 -18.14
CA PHE A 48 16.08 -7.19 -17.82
C PHE A 48 16.34 -6.79 -16.36
N LEU A 49 16.11 -7.70 -15.40
CA LEU A 49 16.34 -7.43 -13.99
C LEU A 49 17.81 -7.16 -13.65
N GLN A 50 18.75 -7.76 -14.38
CA GLN A 50 20.17 -7.52 -14.23
C GLN A 50 20.66 -6.26 -14.94
N ASN A 51 19.89 -5.69 -15.87
CA ASN A 51 20.31 -4.58 -16.72
C ASN A 51 20.53 -3.30 -15.89
N ASN A 52 21.74 -2.71 -15.99
CA ASN A 52 22.08 -1.49 -15.26
C ASN A 52 21.36 -0.23 -15.79
N ARG A 53 20.88 -0.24 -17.05
CA ARG A 53 20.07 0.86 -17.61
C ARG A 53 18.68 0.96 -16.95
N ILE A 54 18.22 -0.10 -16.30
CA ILE A 54 17.00 -0.12 -15.51
C ILE A 54 17.38 0.02 -14.04
N SER A 55 17.37 1.23 -13.52
CA SER A 55 17.62 1.50 -12.10
C SER A 55 16.32 1.41 -11.29
N GLU A 56 16.45 1.26 -9.96
CA GLU A 56 15.32 1.36 -9.03
C GLU A 56 14.62 2.71 -9.18
N SER A 57 15.38 3.81 -9.28
CA SER A 57 14.83 5.16 -9.46
C SER A 57 13.99 5.30 -10.74
N LYS A 58 14.40 4.68 -11.87
CA LYS A 58 13.60 4.66 -13.10
C LYS A 58 12.27 3.92 -12.91
N LEU A 59 12.28 2.77 -12.20
CA LEU A 59 11.06 2.03 -11.92
C LEU A 59 10.14 2.82 -10.99
N ILE A 60 10.67 3.41 -9.93
CA ILE A 60 9.92 4.26 -8.98
C ILE A 60 9.32 5.47 -9.71
N LYS A 61 10.08 6.15 -10.58
CA LYS A 61 9.58 7.26 -11.39
C LYS A 61 8.39 6.86 -12.26
N ASN A 62 8.43 5.67 -12.89
CA ASN A 62 7.30 5.16 -13.67
C ASN A 62 6.08 4.84 -12.78
N MET A 63 6.29 4.26 -11.60
CA MET A 63 5.21 4.02 -10.63
C MET A 63 4.57 5.34 -10.19
N SER A 64 5.38 6.33 -9.87
CA SER A 64 4.94 7.68 -9.50
C SER A 64 4.17 8.36 -10.64
N SER A 65 4.65 8.27 -11.88
CA SER A 65 3.96 8.83 -13.06
C SER A 65 2.56 8.21 -13.26
N ASN A 66 2.43 6.90 -13.05
CA ASN A 66 1.13 6.21 -13.10
C ASN A 66 0.18 6.70 -11.98
N CYS A 67 0.71 6.99 -10.81
CA CYS A 67 -0.03 7.54 -9.67
C CYS A 67 -0.50 8.98 -9.96
N ILE A 68 0.41 9.87 -10.35
CA ILE A 68 0.18 11.30 -10.58
C ILE A 68 -0.96 11.53 -11.58
N THR A 69 -0.97 10.77 -12.68
CA THR A 69 -2.01 10.90 -13.71
C THR A 69 -3.43 10.70 -13.16
N SER A 70 -3.56 9.89 -12.11
CA SER A 70 -4.84 9.56 -11.47
C SER A 70 -5.25 10.55 -10.37
N CYS A 71 -4.31 11.38 -9.88
CA CYS A 71 -4.50 12.25 -8.70
C CYS A 71 -4.85 13.71 -9.06
N LEU A 72 -4.96 14.06 -10.34
CA LEU A 72 -5.21 15.43 -10.78
C LEU A 72 -6.46 16.02 -10.13
N ASP A 73 -6.30 17.17 -9.47
CA ASP A 73 -7.38 17.95 -8.81
C ASP A 73 -8.20 17.16 -7.78
N LYS A 74 -7.59 16.13 -7.16
CA LYS A 74 -8.25 15.29 -6.16
C LYS A 74 -7.67 15.48 -4.76
N THR A 75 -8.50 15.26 -3.75
CA THR A 75 -8.04 15.06 -2.37
C THR A 75 -7.59 13.61 -2.21
N VAL A 76 -6.36 13.41 -1.77
CA VAL A 76 -5.75 12.08 -1.70
C VAL A 76 -5.20 11.78 -0.31
N LEU A 77 -5.24 10.50 0.05
CA LEU A 77 -4.54 9.96 1.21
C LEU A 77 -3.22 9.36 0.73
N CYS A 78 -2.11 9.81 1.30
CA CYS A 78 -0.78 9.28 1.06
C CYS A 78 -0.35 8.45 2.28
N ILE A 79 -0.50 7.15 2.19
CA ILE A 79 -0.29 6.20 3.30
C ILE A 79 1.15 5.72 3.28
N GLN A 80 1.86 5.89 4.39
CA GLN A 80 3.26 5.50 4.53
C GLN A 80 3.43 4.46 5.62
N ASP A 81 4.28 3.48 5.39
CA ASP A 81 4.72 2.52 6.40
C ASP A 81 6.02 1.83 5.95
N THR A 82 6.71 1.16 6.88
CA THR A 82 7.98 0.49 6.59
C THR A 82 7.85 -1.02 6.76
N SER A 83 8.41 -1.77 5.81
CA SER A 83 8.52 -3.21 5.92
C SER A 83 9.91 -3.70 5.55
N GLU A 84 10.30 -4.85 6.11
CA GLU A 84 11.54 -5.53 5.77
C GLU A 84 11.26 -6.66 4.79
N VAL A 85 12.09 -6.81 3.76
CA VAL A 85 12.14 -8.01 2.93
C VAL A 85 13.30 -8.85 3.43
N ASN A 86 12.99 -9.98 4.05
CA ASN A 86 13.97 -10.85 4.69
C ASN A 86 14.40 -11.98 3.74
N LEU A 87 15.70 -12.01 3.42
CA LEU A 87 16.31 -12.96 2.52
C LEU A 87 17.24 -13.96 3.24
N TYR A 88 17.05 -14.14 4.55
CA TYR A 88 17.91 -15.01 5.37
C TYR A 88 18.02 -16.44 4.83
N ASN A 89 16.94 -17.00 4.34
CA ASN A 89 16.92 -18.36 3.77
C ASN A 89 17.83 -18.50 2.54
N HIS A 90 18.22 -17.39 1.95
CA HIS A 90 19.06 -17.31 0.74
C HIS A 90 20.47 -16.76 1.03
N LYS A 91 20.85 -16.58 2.28
CA LYS A 91 22.11 -15.93 2.71
C LYS A 91 23.38 -16.48 2.05
N ASN A 92 23.40 -17.78 1.73
CA ASN A 92 24.55 -18.45 1.10
C ASN A 92 24.55 -18.29 -0.43
N ARG A 93 23.45 -17.90 -1.05
CA ARG A 93 23.28 -17.79 -2.51
C ARG A 93 23.33 -16.34 -2.97
N ILE A 94 22.85 -15.41 -2.16
CA ILE A 94 22.78 -14.00 -2.54
C ILE A 94 24.14 -13.33 -2.45
N LYS A 95 24.54 -12.65 -3.53
CA LYS A 95 25.75 -11.84 -3.56
C LYS A 95 25.61 -10.64 -2.63
N LYS A 96 26.63 -10.40 -1.81
CA LYS A 96 26.73 -9.22 -0.94
C LYS A 96 27.28 -8.03 -1.74
N ASP A 97 26.45 -7.44 -2.58
CA ASP A 97 26.81 -6.45 -3.60
C ASP A 97 26.41 -4.99 -3.22
N GLY A 98 26.28 -4.70 -1.93
CA GLY A 98 25.85 -3.38 -1.45
C GLY A 98 24.33 -3.14 -1.48
N PHE A 99 23.55 -4.03 -2.09
CA PHE A 99 22.08 -3.95 -2.14
C PHE A 99 21.39 -4.76 -1.03
N ILE A 100 22.16 -5.36 -0.13
CA ILE A 100 21.69 -6.18 0.98
C ILE A 100 22.38 -5.75 2.28
N GLY A 101 21.65 -5.81 3.38
CA GLY A 101 22.16 -5.47 4.71
C GLY A 101 21.44 -6.21 5.81
N THR A 102 21.57 -5.73 7.04
CA THR A 102 20.91 -6.35 8.20
C THR A 102 19.43 -5.97 8.28
N THR A 103 18.59 -6.92 8.70
CA THR A 103 17.19 -6.71 9.08
C THR A 103 16.99 -6.96 10.57
N ASN A 104 15.80 -6.58 11.11
CA ASN A 104 15.46 -6.80 12.52
C ASN A 104 15.09 -8.25 12.84
N ALA A 105 15.04 -9.13 11.82
CA ALA A 105 14.67 -10.53 12.03
C ALA A 105 15.57 -11.19 13.08
N ALA A 106 14.95 -11.92 14.00
CA ALA A 106 15.67 -12.75 14.95
C ALA A 106 16.66 -13.67 14.20
N LYS A 107 17.83 -13.94 14.77
CA LYS A 107 18.89 -14.79 14.17
C LYS A 107 19.73 -14.14 13.05
N GLY A 108 19.92 -12.81 13.06
CA GLY A 108 20.82 -12.15 12.11
C GLY A 108 20.27 -12.08 10.69
N GLY A 109 19.02 -11.69 10.55
CA GLY A 109 18.35 -11.52 9.27
C GLY A 109 19.13 -10.63 8.31
N ILE A 110 19.12 -10.97 7.03
CA ILE A 110 19.67 -10.18 5.95
C ILE A 110 18.58 -9.85 4.92
N GLY A 111 18.66 -8.68 4.31
CA GLY A 111 17.67 -8.22 3.36
C GLY A 111 17.78 -6.74 3.09
N PHE A 112 16.65 -6.12 2.83
CA PHE A 112 16.53 -4.69 2.62
C PHE A 112 15.21 -4.17 3.22
N LEU A 113 15.11 -2.86 3.37
CA LEU A 113 13.92 -2.19 3.88
C LEU A 113 13.20 -1.50 2.73
N LEU A 114 11.89 -1.42 2.87
CA LEU A 114 10.95 -0.86 1.91
C LEU A 114 10.02 0.10 2.63
N HIS A 115 9.95 1.34 2.16
CA HIS A 115 9.05 2.38 2.70
C HIS A 115 8.30 3.04 1.55
N PRO A 116 7.15 2.48 1.14
CA PRO A 116 6.29 3.04 0.11
C PRO A 116 5.40 4.17 0.66
N SER A 117 5.06 5.09 -0.21
CA SER A 117 4.02 6.09 -0.08
C SER A 117 2.86 5.70 -1.01
N PHE A 118 1.87 4.98 -0.49
CA PHE A 118 0.74 4.48 -1.24
C PHE A 118 -0.40 5.48 -1.25
N VAL A 119 -0.94 5.78 -2.43
CA VAL A 119 -1.91 6.85 -2.65
C VAL A 119 -3.27 6.28 -3.03
N VAL A 120 -4.30 6.75 -2.32
CA VAL A 120 -5.71 6.43 -2.59
C VAL A 120 -6.55 7.71 -2.60
N ASP A 121 -7.73 7.65 -3.21
CA ASP A 121 -8.73 8.72 -3.12
C ASP A 121 -9.22 8.88 -1.67
N ALA A 122 -9.39 10.11 -1.20
CA ALA A 122 -9.77 10.37 0.19
C ALA A 122 -11.24 10.02 0.51
N TYR A 123 -12.10 9.86 -0.48
CA TYR A 123 -13.54 9.66 -0.28
C TYR A 123 -14.01 8.27 -0.66
N ASN A 124 -13.46 7.73 -1.74
CA ASN A 124 -13.85 6.39 -2.23
C ASN A 124 -12.75 5.34 -2.12
N PHE A 125 -11.59 5.70 -1.55
CA PHE A 125 -10.44 4.81 -1.30
C PHE A 125 -9.92 4.07 -2.54
N ILE A 126 -10.26 4.54 -3.76
CA ILE A 126 -9.76 3.98 -5.02
C ILE A 126 -8.23 4.11 -5.05
N PRO A 127 -7.48 3.02 -5.28
CA PRO A 127 -6.03 3.05 -5.31
C PRO A 127 -5.49 3.74 -6.56
N TYR A 128 -4.62 4.73 -6.37
CA TYR A 128 -3.93 5.45 -7.44
C TYR A 128 -2.51 4.95 -7.67
N GLY A 129 -1.90 4.27 -6.69
CA GLY A 129 -0.57 3.69 -6.78
C GLY A 129 0.42 4.29 -5.79
N PHE A 130 1.66 4.43 -6.18
CA PHE A 130 2.73 4.90 -5.30
C PHE A 130 3.27 6.25 -5.77
N SER A 131 3.28 7.25 -4.90
CA SER A 131 3.92 8.54 -5.17
C SER A 131 5.45 8.46 -5.02
N ASP A 132 5.92 7.67 -4.05
CA ASP A 132 7.33 7.36 -3.83
C ASP A 132 7.51 5.96 -3.24
N VAL A 133 8.69 5.39 -3.41
CA VAL A 133 9.12 4.16 -2.74
C VAL A 133 10.59 4.28 -2.35
N LYS A 134 10.88 4.43 -1.07
CA LYS A 134 12.26 4.36 -0.59
C LYS A 134 12.68 2.92 -0.34
N ILE A 135 13.80 2.51 -0.96
CA ILE A 135 14.44 1.20 -0.72
C ILE A 135 15.85 1.44 -0.22
N TRP A 136 16.20 0.83 0.91
CA TRP A 136 17.55 0.91 1.46
C TRP A 136 17.94 -0.35 2.22
N ASN A 137 19.17 -0.44 2.63
CA ASN A 137 19.66 -1.49 3.52
C ASN A 137 20.54 -0.89 4.62
N ARG A 138 20.47 -1.47 5.79
CA ARG A 138 21.36 -1.15 6.89
C ARG A 138 22.72 -1.81 6.67
N PRO A 139 23.84 -1.25 7.21
CA PRO A 139 25.14 -1.90 7.13
C PRO A 139 25.10 -3.34 7.65
N LEU A 140 25.93 -4.21 7.06
CA LEU A 140 26.09 -5.60 7.54
C LEU A 140 26.79 -5.66 8.89
N GLU A 141 27.72 -4.72 9.13
CA GLU A 141 28.38 -4.54 10.42
C GLU A 141 27.53 -3.65 11.32
N LYS A 142 27.17 -4.17 12.49
CA LYS A 142 26.40 -3.42 13.50
C LYS A 142 27.37 -2.61 14.35
N LEU A 143 27.35 -1.30 14.22
CA LEU A 143 27.92 -0.41 15.22
C LEU A 143 27.16 -0.57 16.55
N THR A 144 27.85 -0.51 17.67
CA THR A 144 27.26 -0.53 19.01
C THR A 144 26.39 0.73 19.23
N LYS A 145 25.48 0.68 20.20
CA LYS A 145 24.66 1.86 20.56
C LYS A 145 25.51 3.05 21.00
N GLN A 146 26.66 2.79 21.63
CA GLN A 146 27.61 3.82 22.12
C GLN A 146 28.34 4.48 20.95
N GLU A 147 28.78 3.71 19.94
CA GLU A 147 29.48 4.23 18.75
C GLU A 147 28.55 5.07 17.87
N ARG A 148 27.24 4.84 17.88
CA ARG A 148 26.28 5.57 17.04
C ARG A 148 25.93 6.95 17.54
N ASN A 149 26.02 7.23 18.86
CA ASN A 149 25.54 8.47 19.49
C ASN A 149 24.19 8.98 18.93
N TYR A 150 23.32 8.02 18.56
CA TYR A 150 22.15 8.18 17.67
C TYR A 150 21.21 9.33 18.09
N ASN A 151 21.05 9.54 19.40
CA ASN A 151 20.16 10.56 19.94
C ASN A 151 20.65 12.00 19.65
N LYS A 152 21.96 12.18 19.45
CA LYS A 152 22.59 13.51 19.19
C LYS A 152 22.73 13.83 17.69
N LEU A 153 22.49 12.84 16.82
CA LEU A 153 22.54 13.08 15.38
C LEU A 153 21.43 14.06 14.95
N PRO A 154 21.69 14.90 13.93
CA PRO A 154 20.62 15.64 13.26
C PRO A 154 19.60 14.67 12.66
N ILE A 155 18.38 15.15 12.42
CA ILE A 155 17.29 14.29 11.97
C ILE A 155 17.61 13.65 10.60
N GLU A 156 18.32 14.35 9.73
CA GLU A 156 18.71 13.93 8.38
C GLU A 156 19.61 12.69 8.39
N GLU A 157 20.37 12.49 9.47
CA GLU A 157 21.28 11.34 9.63
C GLU A 157 20.60 10.15 10.37
N LYS A 158 19.37 10.35 10.87
CA LYS A 158 18.60 9.29 11.52
C LYS A 158 17.80 8.47 10.51
N GLU A 159 17.65 7.17 10.77
CA GLU A 159 16.79 6.30 9.94
C GLU A 159 15.33 6.80 9.93
N SER A 160 14.89 7.49 10.97
CA SER A 160 13.56 8.10 11.06
C SER A 160 13.34 9.23 10.04
N TYR A 161 14.39 9.82 9.49
CA TYR A 161 14.28 10.83 8.42
C TYR A 161 13.55 10.32 7.17
N LYS A 162 13.48 9.00 6.98
CA LYS A 162 12.72 8.38 5.89
C LYS A 162 11.26 8.88 5.80
N TRP A 163 10.62 9.17 6.95
CA TRP A 163 9.25 9.66 7.01
C TRP A 163 9.13 11.06 6.41
N ILE A 164 10.04 11.95 6.76
CA ILE A 164 10.10 13.32 6.23
C ILE A 164 10.49 13.28 4.75
N GLU A 165 11.55 12.58 4.40
CA GLU A 165 12.04 12.48 3.02
C GLU A 165 10.98 11.95 2.06
N SER A 166 10.28 10.87 2.42
CA SER A 166 9.22 10.30 1.58
C SER A 166 7.98 11.20 1.54
N SER A 167 7.71 11.96 2.60
CA SER A 167 6.64 12.96 2.61
C SER A 167 6.94 14.09 1.64
N GLU A 168 8.14 14.66 1.67
CA GLU A 168 8.56 15.73 0.75
C GLU A 168 8.55 15.26 -0.72
N LYS A 169 9.08 14.07 -1.01
CA LYS A 169 9.00 13.47 -2.36
C LYS A 169 7.55 13.24 -2.82
N SER A 170 6.67 12.85 -1.90
CA SER A 170 5.25 12.66 -2.22
C SER A 170 4.56 14.00 -2.48
N LYS A 171 4.89 15.06 -1.74
CA LYS A 171 4.39 16.42 -2.01
C LYS A 171 4.78 16.88 -3.41
N GLU A 172 6.07 16.72 -3.77
CA GLU A 172 6.59 17.06 -5.09
C GLU A 172 5.86 16.27 -6.19
N ALA A 173 5.75 14.94 -6.03
CA ALA A 173 5.07 14.09 -6.99
C ALA A 173 3.57 14.43 -7.13
N LEU A 174 2.90 14.77 -6.04
CA LEU A 174 1.46 15.05 -5.99
C LEU A 174 1.12 16.53 -6.07
N GLU A 175 2.01 17.39 -6.58
CA GLU A 175 1.82 18.85 -6.66
C GLU A 175 0.49 19.27 -7.32
N LYS A 176 -0.03 18.46 -8.27
CA LYS A 176 -1.28 18.68 -8.98
C LYS A 176 -2.52 18.13 -8.29
N ALA A 177 -2.37 17.50 -7.15
CA ALA A 177 -3.50 17.13 -6.30
C ALA A 177 -4.12 18.39 -5.66
N LYS A 178 -5.41 18.35 -5.38
CA LYS A 178 -6.12 19.44 -4.67
C LYS A 178 -5.70 19.51 -3.21
N LYS A 179 -5.60 18.38 -2.54
CA LYS A 179 -5.17 18.25 -1.14
C LYS A 179 -4.51 16.89 -0.90
N ILE A 180 -3.49 16.85 -0.06
CA ILE A 180 -2.73 15.66 0.30
C ILE A 180 -2.83 15.48 1.82
N ILE A 181 -3.30 14.32 2.26
CA ILE A 181 -3.29 13.92 3.67
C ILE A 181 -2.29 12.78 3.82
N ILE A 182 -1.18 13.03 4.48
CA ILE A 182 -0.15 12.01 4.74
C ILE A 182 -0.51 11.26 6.01
N ILE A 183 -0.70 9.95 5.90
CA ILE A 183 -1.13 9.08 6.99
C ILE A 183 0.02 8.18 7.41
N GLN A 184 0.33 8.16 8.72
CA GLN A 184 1.45 7.40 9.25
C GLN A 184 1.09 6.74 10.58
N ASP A 185 1.82 5.67 10.89
CA ASP A 185 1.70 4.99 12.17
C ASP A 185 2.53 5.70 13.28
N ARG A 186 2.69 5.00 14.43
CA ARG A 186 3.43 5.51 15.59
C ARG A 186 4.91 5.82 15.31
N GLU A 187 5.54 5.22 14.30
CA GLU A 187 6.94 5.49 13.97
C GLU A 187 7.10 6.86 13.30
N GLY A 188 6.04 7.36 12.65
CA GLY A 188 5.97 8.69 12.06
C GLY A 188 5.74 9.82 13.07
N ASP A 189 5.52 9.55 14.37
CA ASP A 189 5.36 10.58 15.41
C ASP A 189 6.70 11.26 15.73
N ILE A 190 7.17 12.09 14.82
CA ILE A 190 8.43 12.83 14.85
C ILE A 190 8.12 14.33 14.91
N TYR A 191 8.73 15.06 15.86
CA TYR A 191 8.46 16.48 16.06
C TYR A 191 8.78 17.31 14.81
N GLU A 192 9.96 17.09 14.23
CA GLU A 192 10.46 17.81 13.06
C GLU A 192 9.52 17.67 11.85
N GLN A 193 8.85 16.52 11.75
CA GLN A 193 7.90 16.27 10.66
C GLN A 193 6.70 17.20 10.71
N PHE A 194 6.13 17.44 11.90
CA PHE A 194 5.02 18.37 12.08
C PHE A 194 5.41 19.83 11.80
N ALA A 195 6.69 20.14 11.92
CA ALA A 195 7.21 21.48 11.66
C ALA A 195 7.59 21.72 10.18
N ILE A 196 7.96 20.66 9.44
CA ILE A 196 8.55 20.77 8.11
C ILE A 196 7.54 20.40 7.01
N VAL A 197 6.83 19.30 7.17
CA VAL A 197 6.05 18.69 6.07
C VAL A 197 4.76 19.44 5.72
N PRO A 198 3.96 19.97 6.69
CA PRO A 198 2.70 20.63 6.37
C PRO A 198 2.88 21.89 5.55
N ASP A 199 1.98 22.11 4.59
CA ASP A 199 1.87 23.34 3.82
C ASP A 199 0.38 23.61 3.48
N GLU A 200 0.09 24.56 2.59
CA GLU A 200 -1.27 24.95 2.22
C GLU A 200 -2.13 23.79 1.66
N LYS A 201 -1.48 22.79 1.05
CA LYS A 201 -2.13 21.62 0.44
C LYS A 201 -1.92 20.33 1.21
N THR A 202 -0.90 20.27 2.06
CA THR A 202 -0.43 19.03 2.70
C THR A 202 -0.70 19.03 4.18
N GLU A 203 -1.44 18.04 4.63
CA GLU A 203 -1.75 17.81 6.03
C GLU A 203 -1.16 16.48 6.50
N LEU A 204 -0.90 16.39 7.80
CA LEU A 204 -0.44 15.18 8.47
C LEU A 204 -1.56 14.59 9.33
N LEU A 205 -1.65 13.26 9.33
CA LEU A 205 -2.49 12.47 10.24
C LEU A 205 -1.65 11.29 10.76
N VAL A 206 -1.16 11.41 11.99
CA VAL A 206 -0.15 10.51 12.55
C VAL A 206 -0.65 9.92 13.86
N ARG A 207 -0.47 8.63 14.09
CA ARG A 207 -0.78 8.03 15.38
C ARG A 207 0.27 8.42 16.42
N ALA A 208 -0.18 9.04 17.51
CA ALA A 208 0.70 9.46 18.59
C ALA A 208 1.37 8.25 19.27
N ARG A 209 2.68 8.33 19.42
CA ARG A 209 3.52 7.37 20.15
C ARG A 209 3.91 7.89 21.52
N ALA A 210 4.33 9.16 21.57
CA ALA A 210 4.91 9.75 22.75
C ALA A 210 3.88 10.58 23.54
N ASN A 211 3.84 10.43 24.86
CA ASN A 211 3.09 11.30 25.75
C ASN A 211 3.85 12.64 25.91
N ARG A 212 3.77 13.48 24.87
CA ARG A 212 4.52 14.73 24.76
C ARG A 212 4.08 15.76 25.80
N THR A 213 4.95 16.70 26.09
CA THR A 213 4.62 17.84 26.95
C THR A 213 4.04 18.95 26.10
N LEU A 214 2.87 19.45 26.47
CA LEU A 214 2.22 20.61 25.88
C LEU A 214 2.83 21.90 26.39
N LEU A 215 2.55 23.03 25.73
CA LEU A 215 3.03 24.34 26.11
C LEU A 215 2.61 24.73 27.55
N ASN A 216 1.43 24.31 28.00
CA ASN A 216 0.91 24.47 29.35
C ASN A 216 1.50 23.49 30.38
N LYS A 217 2.54 22.72 30.03
CA LYS A 217 3.25 21.72 30.85
C LYS A 217 2.44 20.45 31.18
N ILE A 218 1.22 20.31 30.70
CA ILE A 218 0.42 19.08 30.87
C ILE A 218 0.90 18.06 29.84
N LYS A 219 0.79 16.76 30.17
CA LYS A 219 1.07 15.69 29.24
C LYS A 219 -0.10 15.47 28.28
N LEU A 220 0.21 15.28 27.00
CA LEU A 220 -0.75 15.16 25.90
C LEU A 220 -1.85 14.12 26.17
N PHE A 221 -1.48 12.94 26.69
CA PHE A 221 -2.44 11.86 26.89
C PHE A 221 -3.33 12.12 28.11
N ASP A 222 -2.81 12.79 29.13
CA ASP A 222 -3.59 13.21 30.29
C ASP A 222 -4.53 14.35 29.94
N PHE A 223 -4.06 15.27 29.09
CA PHE A 223 -4.88 16.37 28.57
C PHE A 223 -6.11 15.84 27.84
N ILE A 224 -5.92 15.01 26.77
CA ILE A 224 -7.05 14.55 25.97
C ILE A 224 -8.02 13.62 26.73
N ALA A 225 -7.52 12.88 27.71
CA ALA A 225 -8.37 12.01 28.54
C ALA A 225 -9.36 12.81 29.44
N ASN A 226 -9.02 14.07 29.77
CA ASN A 226 -9.86 14.98 30.56
C ASN A 226 -10.75 15.92 29.70
N GLU A 227 -10.57 15.91 28.37
CA GLU A 227 -11.44 16.70 27.47
C GLU A 227 -12.85 16.11 27.45
N PRO A 228 -13.88 16.95 27.26
CA PRO A 228 -15.27 16.50 27.22
C PRO A 228 -15.50 15.51 26.07
N LEU A 229 -16.40 14.55 26.29
CA LEU A 229 -16.86 13.65 25.25
C LEU A 229 -17.61 14.43 24.18
N GLN A 230 -17.17 14.30 22.91
CA GLN A 230 -17.79 14.99 21.77
C GLN A 230 -18.79 14.12 21.01
N GLY A 231 -18.64 12.78 21.07
CA GLY A 231 -19.56 11.87 20.43
C GLY A 231 -19.14 10.41 20.55
N LYS A 232 -19.97 9.54 19.94
CA LYS A 232 -19.72 8.10 19.84
C LYS A 232 -19.74 7.67 18.37
N TYR A 233 -18.89 6.72 18.03
CA TYR A 233 -18.75 6.19 16.69
C TYR A 233 -18.65 4.67 16.74
N THR A 234 -19.42 3.98 15.90
CA THR A 234 -19.41 2.50 15.85
C THR A 234 -18.73 2.03 14.58
N ILE A 235 -17.75 1.14 14.74
CA ILE A 235 -17.02 0.52 13.62
C ILE A 235 -17.22 -0.99 13.64
N ALA A 236 -17.30 -1.58 12.44
CA ALA A 236 -17.29 -3.02 12.27
C ALA A 236 -15.84 -3.51 12.18
N LEU A 237 -15.46 -4.41 13.08
CA LEU A 237 -14.15 -5.05 13.08
C LEU A 237 -14.26 -6.43 12.44
N GLU A 238 -13.50 -6.66 11.38
CA GLU A 238 -13.41 -7.98 10.77
C GLU A 238 -12.64 -8.95 11.69
N GLY A 239 -13.12 -10.19 11.75
CA GLY A 239 -12.48 -11.22 12.57
C GLY A 239 -11.15 -11.71 11.98
N ASP A 240 -10.19 -12.01 12.85
CA ASP A 240 -8.95 -12.69 12.49
C ASP A 240 -8.94 -14.11 13.07
N LYS A 241 -9.22 -15.10 12.22
CA LYS A 241 -9.24 -16.52 12.63
C LYS A 241 -7.90 -17.02 13.14
N ARG A 242 -6.77 -16.42 12.71
CA ARG A 242 -5.43 -16.82 13.16
C ARG A 242 -5.16 -16.41 14.61
N ARG A 243 -5.80 -15.31 15.04
CA ARG A 243 -5.73 -14.79 16.40
C ARG A 243 -6.94 -15.17 17.24
N ASN A 244 -7.83 -16.00 16.71
CA ASN A 244 -9.10 -16.37 17.34
C ASN A 244 -9.99 -15.16 17.69
N ILE A 245 -9.92 -14.09 16.87
CA ILE A 245 -10.72 -12.88 17.04
C ILE A 245 -11.98 -13.01 16.19
N SER A 246 -13.14 -12.89 16.81
CA SER A 246 -14.45 -12.89 16.14
C SER A 246 -14.72 -11.54 15.49
N LYS A 247 -15.52 -11.53 14.42
CA LYS A 247 -16.11 -10.29 13.89
C LYS A 247 -17.00 -9.67 14.99
N ARG A 248 -16.82 -8.37 15.23
CA ARG A 248 -17.61 -7.62 16.22
C ARG A 248 -17.79 -6.18 15.84
N GLU A 249 -18.76 -5.53 16.41
CA GLU A 249 -18.89 -4.08 16.40
C GLU A 249 -18.18 -3.49 17.62
N ALA A 250 -17.48 -2.39 17.42
CA ALA A 250 -16.81 -1.64 18.46
C ALA A 250 -17.38 -0.22 18.53
N THR A 251 -17.87 0.18 19.68
CA THR A 251 -18.30 1.55 19.94
C THR A 251 -17.15 2.33 20.55
N LEU A 252 -16.75 3.41 19.89
CA LEU A 252 -15.66 4.29 20.29
C LEU A 252 -16.22 5.59 20.84
N GLU A 253 -15.73 6.04 21.98
CA GLU A 253 -15.88 7.42 22.45
C GLU A 253 -14.85 8.30 21.78
N VAL A 254 -15.28 9.46 21.28
CA VAL A 254 -14.44 10.40 20.53
C VAL A 254 -14.29 11.71 21.32
N ARG A 255 -13.03 12.10 21.54
CA ARG A 255 -12.61 13.39 22.11
C ARG A 255 -11.65 14.03 21.14
N PHE A 256 -11.67 15.35 21.02
CA PHE A 256 -10.69 16.08 20.25
C PHE A 256 -10.48 17.48 20.82
N SER A 257 -9.30 18.03 20.62
CA SER A 257 -8.95 19.39 21.07
C SER A 257 -7.73 19.93 20.28
N ALA A 258 -7.62 21.24 20.21
CA ALA A 258 -6.41 21.90 19.75
C ALA A 258 -5.32 21.78 20.83
N VAL A 259 -4.07 21.57 20.40
CA VAL A 259 -2.91 21.43 21.30
C VAL A 259 -1.69 22.10 20.70
N THR A 260 -0.88 22.73 21.55
CA THR A 260 0.45 23.23 21.18
C THR A 260 1.50 22.36 21.84
N ILE A 261 2.26 21.60 21.01
CA ILE A 261 3.32 20.71 21.47
C ILE A 261 4.63 21.49 21.58
N GLN A 262 5.26 21.44 22.76
CA GLN A 262 6.55 22.07 23.00
C GLN A 262 7.69 21.20 22.45
N LYS A 263 8.67 21.84 21.83
CA LYS A 263 9.94 21.22 21.46
C LYS A 263 10.64 20.65 22.69
N ASN A 264 11.25 19.48 22.57
CA ASN A 264 12.12 18.90 23.58
C ASN A 264 13.60 19.11 23.23
N ASP A 265 14.49 18.94 24.20
CA ASP A 265 15.94 19.18 24.08
C ASP A 265 16.65 18.25 23.07
N LEU A 266 16.00 17.16 22.63
CA LEU A 266 16.54 16.20 21.66
C LEU A 266 16.30 16.61 20.21
N VAL A 267 15.41 17.59 19.98
CA VAL A 267 15.10 18.15 18.66
C VAL A 267 16.16 19.19 18.30
N SER A 268 16.44 19.33 17.00
CA SER A 268 17.37 20.31 16.47
C SER A 268 17.09 21.72 17.02
N LYS A 269 18.13 22.47 17.38
CA LYS A 269 17.99 23.86 17.85
C LYS A 269 17.33 24.76 16.82
N ASN A 270 17.46 24.44 15.54
CA ASN A 270 16.88 25.22 14.44
C ASN A 270 15.41 24.89 14.17
N ALA A 271 14.83 23.89 14.83
CA ALA A 271 13.40 23.60 14.68
C ALA A 271 12.56 24.62 15.48
N LEU A 272 11.30 24.80 15.07
CA LEU A 272 10.34 25.64 15.78
C LEU A 272 10.25 25.25 17.27
N ASP A 273 10.06 26.23 18.14
CA ASP A 273 9.97 26.00 19.59
C ASP A 273 8.68 25.29 20.00
N SER A 274 7.63 25.46 19.20
CA SER A 274 6.36 24.76 19.36
C SER A 274 5.68 24.53 18.02
N VAL A 275 4.76 23.55 17.97
CA VAL A 275 3.89 23.26 16.83
C VAL A 275 2.44 23.19 17.28
N ASP A 276 1.55 23.82 16.54
CA ASP A 276 0.10 23.79 16.75
C ASP A 276 -0.52 22.63 15.98
N LEU A 277 -1.23 21.76 16.69
CA LEU A 277 -1.85 20.55 16.16
C LEU A 277 -3.25 20.37 16.75
N TYR A 278 -3.95 19.37 16.24
CA TYR A 278 -5.14 18.80 16.88
C TYR A 278 -4.85 17.39 17.31
N ILE A 279 -5.37 16.99 18.50
CA ILE A 279 -5.38 15.63 18.98
C ILE A 279 -6.80 15.07 18.90
N ILE A 280 -6.93 13.85 18.40
CA ILE A 280 -8.18 13.09 18.39
C ILE A 280 -7.94 11.81 19.18
N GLU A 281 -8.77 11.55 20.19
CA GLU A 281 -8.81 10.26 20.87
C GLU A 281 -10.06 9.50 20.45
N ALA A 282 -9.89 8.26 19.99
CA ALA A 282 -10.98 7.30 19.75
C ALA A 282 -10.71 6.08 20.63
N LYS A 283 -11.52 5.92 21.71
CA LYS A 283 -11.33 4.90 22.71
C LYS A 283 -12.55 3.99 22.79
N GLU A 284 -12.33 2.69 22.62
CA GLU A 284 -13.39 1.68 22.71
C GLU A 284 -13.94 1.57 24.11
N ILE A 285 -15.27 1.50 24.20
CA ILE A 285 -16.02 1.31 25.44
C ILE A 285 -16.70 -0.05 25.45
N GLY A 286 -16.76 -0.68 26.61
CA GLY A 286 -17.38 -1.98 26.85
C GLY A 286 -16.69 -2.70 28.01
N GLU A 287 -17.38 -3.72 28.54
CA GLU A 287 -16.85 -4.54 29.60
C GLU A 287 -16.06 -5.72 29.01
N ASN A 288 -14.95 -6.10 29.67
CA ASN A 288 -14.14 -7.29 29.37
C ASN A 288 -13.63 -7.39 27.90
N ILE A 289 -13.32 -6.24 27.26
CA ILE A 289 -12.78 -6.23 25.92
C ILE A 289 -11.31 -6.59 25.96
N GLU A 290 -10.95 -7.71 25.36
CA GLU A 290 -9.55 -8.08 25.16
C GLU A 290 -8.91 -7.19 24.08
N ASN A 291 -7.88 -6.43 24.44
CA ASN A 291 -7.20 -5.47 23.55
C ASN A 291 -8.12 -4.39 22.95
N PRO A 292 -8.70 -3.50 23.79
CA PRO A 292 -9.60 -2.46 23.31
C PRO A 292 -8.89 -1.49 22.37
N ILE A 293 -9.61 -0.96 21.39
CA ILE A 293 -9.09 0.07 20.51
C ILE A 293 -8.87 1.35 21.32
N CYS A 294 -7.67 1.91 21.19
CA CYS A 294 -7.35 3.24 21.69
C CYS A 294 -6.41 3.92 20.69
N TRP A 295 -6.99 4.77 19.87
CA TRP A 295 -6.25 5.59 18.93
C TRP A 295 -6.13 7.02 19.47
N LYS A 296 -4.90 7.52 19.48
CA LYS A 296 -4.60 8.94 19.69
C LYS A 296 -3.94 9.43 18.41
N LEU A 297 -4.61 10.31 17.68
CA LEU A 297 -4.17 10.80 16.39
C LEU A 297 -3.78 12.26 16.53
N LEU A 298 -2.55 12.60 16.11
CA LEU A 298 -2.11 13.98 15.95
C LEU A 298 -2.28 14.39 14.50
N THR A 299 -2.83 15.58 14.27
CA THR A 299 -3.06 16.07 12.92
C THR A 299 -2.88 17.59 12.82
N THR A 300 -2.48 18.04 11.64
CA THR A 300 -2.45 19.46 11.28
C THR A 300 -3.82 19.95 10.75
N ILE A 301 -4.71 19.03 10.42
CA ILE A 301 -6.08 19.32 10.01
C ILE A 301 -6.82 20.03 11.15
N LYS A 302 -7.49 21.14 10.87
CA LYS A 302 -8.34 21.83 11.85
C LYS A 302 -9.55 20.98 12.18
N VAL A 303 -9.60 20.43 13.40
CA VAL A 303 -10.70 19.59 13.91
C VAL A 303 -11.53 20.43 14.87
N LEU A 304 -12.60 21.04 14.34
CA LEU A 304 -13.48 21.94 15.08
C LEU A 304 -14.82 21.32 15.44
N ASP A 305 -15.16 20.19 14.82
CA ASP A 305 -16.44 19.50 14.99
C ASP A 305 -16.24 17.97 14.94
N LEU A 306 -17.28 17.26 15.34
CA LEU A 306 -17.28 15.79 15.38
C LEU A 306 -17.16 15.17 13.98
N GLU A 307 -17.75 15.78 12.96
CA GLU A 307 -17.73 15.28 11.58
C GLU A 307 -16.29 15.22 11.06
N THR A 308 -15.52 16.28 11.24
CA THR A 308 -14.09 16.34 10.88
C THR A 308 -13.26 15.33 11.68
N ALA A 309 -13.56 15.14 12.97
CA ALA A 309 -12.88 14.13 13.79
C ALA A 309 -13.14 12.72 13.29
N LEU A 310 -14.40 12.38 12.95
CA LEU A 310 -14.80 11.10 12.39
C LEU A 310 -14.16 10.86 11.01
N GLN A 311 -14.11 11.89 10.16
CA GLN A 311 -13.42 11.80 8.88
C GLN A 311 -11.93 11.48 9.05
N CYS A 312 -11.24 12.09 10.01
CA CYS A 312 -9.84 11.75 10.31
C CYS A 312 -9.70 10.30 10.80
N ILE A 313 -10.64 9.82 11.62
CA ILE A 313 -10.65 8.41 12.07
C ILE A 313 -10.83 7.46 10.88
N ASP A 314 -11.77 7.73 9.98
CA ASP A 314 -12.02 6.94 8.78
C ASP A 314 -10.78 6.91 7.87
N TRP A 315 -10.16 8.06 7.63
CA TRP A 315 -8.91 8.13 6.87
C TRP A 315 -7.79 7.32 7.53
N TYR A 316 -7.68 7.38 8.86
CA TYR A 316 -6.67 6.61 9.58
C TYR A 316 -6.92 5.10 9.49
N THR A 317 -8.18 4.65 9.46
CA THR A 317 -8.49 3.22 9.27
C THR A 317 -7.98 2.71 7.93
N CYS A 318 -7.97 3.56 6.89
CA CYS A 318 -7.44 3.22 5.57
C CYS A 318 -5.94 2.86 5.59
N ARG A 319 -5.18 3.27 6.62
CA ARG A 319 -3.76 2.91 6.80
C ARG A 319 -3.54 1.40 6.71
N TRP A 320 -4.52 0.60 7.11
CA TRP A 320 -4.41 -0.86 7.08
C TRP A 320 -4.13 -1.43 5.67
N VAL A 321 -4.48 -0.71 4.62
CA VAL A 321 -4.25 -1.13 3.23
C VAL A 321 -2.76 -1.38 2.94
N ILE A 322 -1.85 -0.61 3.55
CA ILE A 322 -0.42 -0.79 3.30
C ILE A 322 0.13 -2.09 3.92
N GLU A 323 -0.44 -2.52 5.06
CA GLU A 323 -0.10 -3.82 5.67
C GLU A 323 -0.56 -4.99 4.77
N GLU A 324 -1.70 -4.82 4.12
CA GLU A 324 -2.21 -5.78 3.13
C GLU A 324 -1.30 -5.86 1.89
N ILE A 325 -0.79 -4.72 1.40
CA ILE A 325 0.22 -4.70 0.33
C ILE A 325 1.45 -5.53 0.73
N PHE A 326 1.96 -5.32 1.96
CA PHE A 326 3.10 -6.10 2.45
C PHE A 326 2.78 -7.58 2.61
N ARG A 327 1.56 -7.92 3.01
CA ARG A 327 1.11 -9.31 3.14
C ARG A 327 1.11 -10.03 1.78
N ILE A 328 0.56 -9.40 0.75
CA ILE A 328 0.51 -9.95 -0.61
C ILE A 328 1.92 -10.08 -1.18
N LEU A 329 2.74 -9.06 -0.99
CA LEU A 329 4.12 -9.06 -1.48
C LEU A 329 4.96 -10.19 -0.87
N LYS A 330 4.78 -10.47 0.46
CA LYS A 330 5.68 -11.36 1.22
C LYS A 330 5.12 -12.76 1.46
N LYS A 331 3.81 -12.97 1.47
CA LYS A 331 3.21 -14.26 1.88
C LYS A 331 2.14 -14.78 0.93
N GLU A 332 1.01 -14.11 0.85
CA GLU A 332 -0.18 -14.61 0.16
C GLU A 332 -0.30 -14.06 -1.25
N GLY A 333 0.56 -14.45 -2.12
CA GLY A 333 0.65 -13.97 -3.48
C GLY A 333 2.06 -14.14 -3.99
N PHE A 334 2.77 -13.03 -4.16
CA PHE A 334 4.09 -13.03 -4.78
C PHE A 334 5.17 -13.77 -3.98
N ASN A 335 5.13 -13.78 -2.65
CA ASN A 335 6.11 -14.41 -1.78
C ASN A 335 7.57 -14.06 -2.14
N ILE A 336 7.86 -12.76 -2.27
CA ILE A 336 9.16 -12.25 -2.73
C ILE A 336 10.34 -12.77 -1.90
N GLU A 337 10.13 -13.05 -0.63
CA GLU A 337 11.16 -13.58 0.28
C GLU A 337 11.62 -15.00 -0.08
N ALA A 338 10.84 -15.72 -0.90
CA ALA A 338 11.21 -17.02 -1.48
C ALA A 338 11.88 -16.91 -2.87
N SER A 339 12.16 -15.70 -3.35
CA SER A 339 12.73 -15.48 -4.68
C SER A 339 14.03 -16.27 -4.90
N GLU A 340 14.14 -16.91 -6.05
CA GLU A 340 15.33 -17.69 -6.45
C GLU A 340 16.44 -16.84 -7.10
N LEU A 341 16.25 -15.54 -7.23
CA LEU A 341 17.25 -14.62 -7.81
C LEU A 341 18.51 -14.55 -6.94
N GLY A 342 19.69 -14.68 -7.55
CA GLY A 342 20.99 -14.64 -6.87
C GLY A 342 21.53 -13.22 -6.61
N SER A 343 20.82 -12.17 -7.00
CA SER A 343 21.22 -10.76 -6.82
C SER A 343 20.16 -9.97 -6.08
N ALA A 344 20.53 -9.35 -4.97
CA ALA A 344 19.63 -8.49 -4.19
C ALA A 344 19.14 -7.31 -5.05
N LYS A 345 19.97 -6.74 -5.91
CA LYS A 345 19.59 -5.69 -6.86
C LYS A 345 18.44 -6.13 -7.78
N SER A 346 18.49 -7.37 -8.29
CA SER A 346 17.42 -7.92 -9.13
C SER A 346 16.15 -8.18 -8.33
N ILE A 347 16.26 -8.64 -7.08
CA ILE A 347 15.12 -8.86 -6.19
C ILE A 347 14.43 -7.52 -5.89
N ARG A 348 15.17 -6.45 -5.59
CA ARG A 348 14.64 -5.12 -5.34
C ARG A 348 13.85 -4.57 -6.54
N LYS A 349 14.36 -4.74 -7.76
CA LYS A 349 13.65 -4.37 -8.98
C LYS A 349 12.36 -5.20 -9.18
N LEU A 350 12.45 -6.51 -8.96
CA LEU A 350 11.28 -7.40 -9.03
C LEU A 350 10.23 -6.99 -7.99
N THR A 351 10.65 -6.64 -6.77
CA THR A 351 9.77 -6.12 -5.71
C THR A 351 8.99 -4.91 -6.18
N LEU A 352 9.64 -3.91 -6.80
CA LEU A 352 8.96 -2.72 -7.33
C LEU A 352 7.93 -3.07 -8.41
N MET A 353 8.26 -4.00 -9.31
CA MET A 353 7.35 -4.43 -10.36
C MET A 353 6.15 -5.20 -9.78
N MET A 354 6.36 -6.03 -8.76
CA MET A 354 5.28 -6.69 -8.03
C MET A 354 4.37 -5.68 -7.32
N MET A 355 4.94 -4.66 -6.68
CA MET A 355 4.16 -3.59 -6.04
C MET A 355 3.25 -2.88 -7.03
N GLU A 356 3.75 -2.52 -8.23
CA GLU A 356 2.92 -1.90 -9.28
C GLU A 356 1.78 -2.84 -9.72
N THR A 357 2.04 -4.14 -9.76
CA THR A 357 1.02 -5.16 -10.09
C THR A 357 -0.04 -5.28 -8.99
N ILE A 358 0.36 -5.18 -7.72
CA ILE A 358 -0.56 -5.25 -6.56
C ILE A 358 -1.62 -4.15 -6.63
N VAL A 359 -1.31 -2.97 -7.17
CA VAL A 359 -2.28 -1.87 -7.32
C VAL A 359 -3.51 -2.31 -8.14
N LYS A 360 -3.30 -3.11 -9.22
CA LYS A 360 -4.40 -3.64 -10.03
C LYS A 360 -5.27 -4.63 -9.26
N LEU A 361 -4.65 -5.48 -8.44
CA LEU A 361 -5.38 -6.43 -7.58
C LEU A 361 -6.25 -5.70 -6.55
N PHE A 362 -5.71 -4.64 -5.95
CA PHE A 362 -6.48 -3.78 -5.04
C PHE A 362 -7.62 -3.05 -5.74
N LEU A 363 -7.39 -2.56 -6.95
CA LEU A 363 -8.42 -1.88 -7.73
C LEU A 363 -9.61 -2.83 -7.99
N MET A 364 -9.33 -4.10 -8.29
CA MET A 364 -10.38 -5.13 -8.46
C MET A 364 -11.13 -5.40 -7.15
N GLN A 365 -10.43 -5.45 -6.02
CA GLN A 365 -11.06 -5.66 -4.72
C GLN A 365 -11.95 -4.50 -4.34
N ILE A 366 -11.45 -3.26 -4.43
CA ILE A 366 -12.22 -2.05 -4.13
C ILE A 366 -13.43 -1.92 -5.05
N ALA A 367 -13.27 -2.17 -6.34
CA ALA A 367 -14.39 -2.18 -7.29
C ALA A 367 -15.50 -3.14 -6.85
N TYR A 368 -15.16 -4.29 -6.26
CA TYR A 368 -16.14 -5.25 -5.77
C TYR A 368 -16.74 -4.87 -4.43
N ASP A 369 -15.95 -4.28 -3.52
CA ASP A 369 -16.37 -3.96 -2.15
C ASP A 369 -17.26 -2.73 -2.08
N MET A 370 -17.09 -1.78 -3.01
CA MET A 370 -17.84 -0.51 -3.05
C MET A 370 -18.84 -0.47 -4.20
N PRO A 371 -20.07 -0.96 -4.00
CA PRO A 371 -21.06 -1.10 -5.07
C PRO A 371 -21.55 0.23 -5.66
N GLU A 372 -21.35 1.34 -4.97
CA GLU A 372 -21.89 2.65 -5.38
C GLU A 372 -20.99 3.41 -6.38
N HIS A 373 -19.74 3.00 -6.56
CA HIS A 373 -18.80 3.66 -7.46
C HIS A 373 -18.59 2.84 -8.73
N GLU A 374 -18.91 3.42 -9.88
CA GLU A 374 -18.57 2.84 -11.18
C GLU A 374 -17.09 3.10 -11.48
N ILE A 375 -16.32 2.02 -11.64
CA ILE A 375 -14.92 2.06 -12.07
C ILE A 375 -14.87 1.51 -13.50
N GLU A 376 -14.23 2.26 -14.40
CA GLU A 376 -14.12 1.85 -15.78
C GLU A 376 -13.32 0.53 -15.92
N SER A 377 -13.88 -0.46 -16.61
CA SER A 377 -13.29 -1.79 -16.80
C SER A 377 -11.91 -1.77 -17.46
N ARG A 378 -11.67 -0.78 -18.33
CA ARG A 378 -10.38 -0.56 -19.00
C ARG A 378 -9.22 -0.20 -18.06
N SER A 379 -9.49 0.12 -16.81
CA SER A 379 -8.43 0.31 -15.80
C SER A 379 -7.68 -0.98 -15.47
N CYS A 380 -8.31 -2.16 -15.66
CA CYS A 380 -7.69 -3.46 -15.42
C CYS A 380 -7.51 -4.31 -16.69
N PHE A 381 -8.42 -4.23 -17.66
CA PHE A 381 -8.49 -5.15 -18.78
C PHE A 381 -8.41 -4.44 -20.15
N THR A 382 -7.85 -5.11 -21.16
CA THR A 382 -7.90 -4.67 -22.56
C THR A 382 -9.25 -4.97 -23.19
N ASN A 383 -9.53 -4.37 -24.36
CA ASN A 383 -10.75 -4.66 -25.11
C ASN A 383 -10.88 -6.16 -25.46
N GLN A 384 -9.79 -6.83 -25.86
CA GLN A 384 -9.80 -8.26 -26.15
C GLN A 384 -10.06 -9.11 -24.90
N GLU A 385 -9.49 -8.72 -23.75
CA GLU A 385 -9.74 -9.39 -22.47
C GLU A 385 -11.20 -9.18 -22.03
N LEU A 386 -11.75 -7.98 -22.22
CA LEU A 386 -13.14 -7.68 -21.89
C LEU A 386 -14.10 -8.51 -22.79
N GLU A 387 -13.82 -8.61 -24.07
CA GLU A 387 -14.60 -9.44 -25.00
C GLU A 387 -14.58 -10.91 -24.58
N CYS A 388 -13.41 -11.47 -24.31
CA CYS A 388 -13.28 -12.84 -23.80
C CYS A 388 -14.02 -13.05 -22.48
N LEU A 389 -13.96 -12.06 -21.55
CA LEU A 389 -14.68 -12.12 -20.27
C LEU A 389 -16.20 -12.09 -20.44
N GLU A 390 -16.75 -11.36 -21.43
CA GLU A 390 -18.19 -11.41 -21.72
C GLU A 390 -18.65 -12.84 -22.08
N TYR A 391 -17.91 -13.56 -22.91
CA TYR A 391 -18.20 -14.97 -23.19
C TYR A 391 -18.07 -15.86 -21.95
N GLN A 392 -17.11 -15.57 -21.07
CA GLN A 392 -16.99 -16.32 -19.82
C GLN A 392 -18.15 -16.01 -18.86
N ILE A 393 -18.64 -14.77 -18.80
CA ILE A 393 -19.80 -14.40 -17.98
C ILE A 393 -21.01 -15.27 -18.33
N ILE A 394 -21.35 -15.36 -19.62
CA ILE A 394 -22.45 -16.19 -20.10
C ILE A 394 -22.32 -17.66 -19.64
N LYS A 395 -21.12 -18.21 -19.64
CA LYS A 395 -20.85 -19.59 -19.17
C LYS A 395 -20.90 -19.75 -17.65
N LEU A 396 -20.55 -18.69 -16.92
CA LEU A 396 -20.45 -18.71 -15.46
C LEU A 396 -21.78 -18.40 -14.77
N GLU A 397 -22.71 -17.78 -15.47
CA GLU A 397 -24.06 -17.53 -14.99
C GLU A 397 -24.82 -18.84 -14.76
N GLY A 398 -25.58 -18.88 -13.68
CA GLY A 398 -26.42 -20.01 -13.35
C GLY A 398 -27.86 -19.81 -13.85
N LYS A 399 -28.69 -20.82 -13.64
CA LYS A 399 -30.11 -20.82 -14.05
C LYS A 399 -31.00 -19.87 -13.24
N THR A 400 -30.57 -19.50 -12.03
CA THR A 400 -31.36 -18.64 -11.12
C THR A 400 -30.84 -17.21 -11.19
N GLU A 401 -31.73 -16.23 -11.00
CA GLU A 401 -31.36 -14.80 -10.98
C GLU A 401 -30.25 -14.47 -9.98
N LYS A 402 -30.22 -15.15 -8.83
CA LYS A 402 -29.15 -14.99 -7.80
C LYS A 402 -27.75 -15.39 -8.28
N LEU A 403 -27.66 -16.14 -9.38
CA LEU A 403 -26.40 -16.61 -9.96
C LEU A 403 -26.06 -15.89 -11.28
N LYS A 404 -26.89 -14.96 -11.72
CA LYS A 404 -26.58 -14.07 -12.84
C LYS A 404 -25.65 -12.94 -12.39
N ASN A 405 -24.93 -12.38 -13.35
CA ASN A 405 -24.09 -11.21 -13.10
C ASN A 405 -24.98 -9.95 -12.92
N PRO A 406 -25.01 -9.31 -11.75
CA PRO A 406 -25.91 -8.20 -11.49
C PRO A 406 -25.38 -6.84 -12.00
N TYR A 407 -24.15 -6.80 -12.54
CA TYR A 407 -23.46 -5.55 -12.85
C TYR A 407 -23.59 -5.16 -14.33
N LYS A 408 -23.59 -3.83 -14.57
CA LYS A 408 -23.74 -3.25 -15.91
C LYS A 408 -22.48 -3.47 -16.77
N GLU A 409 -22.66 -3.45 -18.07
CA GLU A 409 -21.57 -3.37 -19.04
C GLU A 409 -20.68 -2.15 -18.77
N LYS A 410 -19.38 -2.28 -19.06
CA LYS A 410 -18.31 -1.29 -18.82
C LYS A 410 -17.92 -1.05 -17.37
N ASP A 411 -18.73 -1.46 -16.37
CA ASP A 411 -18.33 -1.42 -14.97
C ASP A 411 -17.30 -2.53 -14.70
N LEU A 412 -16.21 -2.18 -14.05
CA LEU A 412 -15.17 -3.13 -13.66
C LEU A 412 -15.72 -4.29 -12.82
N LYS A 413 -16.73 -4.06 -11.99
CA LYS A 413 -17.39 -5.08 -11.17
C LYS A 413 -17.91 -6.27 -11.96
N ARG A 414 -18.47 -6.01 -13.15
CA ARG A 414 -18.96 -7.06 -14.05
C ARG A 414 -17.88 -8.10 -14.34
N TYR A 415 -16.70 -7.62 -14.66
CA TYR A 415 -15.56 -8.46 -15.04
C TYR A 415 -14.84 -9.05 -13.82
N VAL A 416 -14.77 -8.29 -12.74
CA VAL A 416 -14.24 -8.78 -11.46
C VAL A 416 -15.09 -9.92 -10.91
N TRP A 417 -16.43 -9.87 -11.08
CA TRP A 417 -17.32 -10.96 -10.75
C TRP A 417 -16.94 -12.24 -11.53
N ALA A 418 -16.69 -12.14 -12.82
CA ALA A 418 -16.27 -13.30 -13.64
C ALA A 418 -14.92 -13.87 -13.16
N ILE A 419 -13.94 -13.01 -12.90
CA ILE A 419 -12.64 -13.42 -12.34
C ILE A 419 -12.83 -14.11 -10.98
N ALA A 420 -13.66 -13.58 -10.09
CA ALA A 420 -13.93 -14.21 -8.79
C ALA A 420 -14.57 -15.59 -8.96
N ARG A 421 -15.50 -15.74 -9.88
CA ARG A 421 -16.14 -17.03 -10.22
C ARG A 421 -15.12 -18.03 -10.75
N LEU A 422 -14.26 -17.64 -11.67
CA LEU A 422 -13.13 -18.45 -12.15
C LEU A 422 -12.20 -18.85 -10.99
N GLY A 423 -12.00 -17.96 -10.01
CA GLY A 423 -11.22 -18.21 -8.81
C GLY A 423 -11.88 -19.15 -7.78
N GLY A 424 -13.10 -19.63 -8.06
CA GLY A 424 -13.83 -20.56 -7.20
C GLY A 424 -14.81 -19.91 -6.22
N TRP A 425 -15.04 -18.60 -6.31
CA TRP A 425 -16.09 -17.93 -5.54
C TRP A 425 -17.47 -18.39 -6.01
N LYS A 426 -18.37 -18.67 -5.06
CA LYS A 426 -19.69 -19.28 -5.36
C LYS A 426 -20.70 -18.33 -6.06
N GLY A 427 -20.45 -17.01 -6.03
CA GLY A 427 -21.30 -16.01 -6.68
C GLY A 427 -22.53 -15.55 -5.89
N TYR A 428 -22.79 -16.09 -4.71
CA TYR A 428 -23.92 -15.66 -3.89
C TYR A 428 -23.58 -14.40 -3.10
N THR A 429 -24.49 -13.43 -3.05
CA THR A 429 -24.37 -12.22 -2.24
C THR A 429 -24.25 -12.51 -0.73
N SER A 430 -24.81 -13.62 -0.26
CA SER A 430 -24.68 -14.12 1.11
C SER A 430 -23.35 -14.83 1.39
N ALA A 431 -22.59 -15.18 0.36
CA ALA A 431 -21.25 -15.77 0.54
C ALA A 431 -20.25 -14.70 0.97
N ARG A 432 -19.17 -15.12 1.66
CA ARG A 432 -18.06 -14.22 1.95
C ARG A 432 -17.57 -13.59 0.65
N LYS A 433 -17.32 -12.27 0.68
CA LYS A 433 -16.76 -11.54 -0.46
C LYS A 433 -15.44 -12.17 -0.94
N PRO A 434 -15.19 -12.20 -2.26
CA PRO A 434 -13.93 -12.70 -2.80
C PRO A 434 -12.77 -11.81 -2.35
N GLY A 435 -11.69 -12.39 -1.87
CA GLY A 435 -10.46 -11.68 -1.53
C GLY A 435 -9.41 -11.80 -2.63
N ILE A 436 -8.26 -11.16 -2.43
CA ILE A 436 -7.15 -11.08 -3.40
C ILE A 436 -6.68 -12.46 -3.86
N THR A 437 -6.60 -13.46 -2.97
CA THR A 437 -6.25 -14.85 -3.33
C THR A 437 -7.24 -15.43 -4.37
N THR A 438 -8.53 -15.17 -4.19
CA THR A 438 -9.56 -15.60 -5.15
C THR A 438 -9.36 -14.93 -6.50
N PHE A 439 -9.11 -13.62 -6.50
CA PHE A 439 -8.82 -12.88 -7.74
C PHE A 439 -7.56 -13.38 -8.43
N SER A 440 -6.47 -13.62 -7.70
CA SER A 440 -5.22 -14.15 -8.27
C SER A 440 -5.41 -15.50 -8.95
N ILE A 441 -6.14 -16.44 -8.32
CA ILE A 441 -6.48 -17.74 -8.91
C ILE A 441 -7.36 -17.54 -10.16
N GLY A 442 -8.33 -16.64 -10.09
CA GLY A 442 -9.24 -16.35 -11.19
C GLY A 442 -8.52 -15.75 -12.40
N ILE A 443 -7.61 -14.81 -12.18
CA ILE A 443 -6.78 -14.20 -13.21
C ILE A 443 -5.88 -15.24 -13.87
N GLN A 444 -5.24 -16.12 -13.08
CA GLN A 444 -4.41 -17.19 -13.63
C GLN A 444 -5.20 -18.12 -14.56
N LYS A 445 -6.41 -18.54 -14.17
CA LYS A 445 -7.29 -19.33 -15.02
C LYS A 445 -7.73 -18.55 -16.27
N PHE A 446 -8.08 -17.28 -16.08
CA PHE A 446 -8.46 -16.42 -17.19
C PHE A 446 -7.32 -16.22 -18.19
N ALA A 447 -6.08 -16.07 -17.74
CA ALA A 447 -4.91 -15.95 -18.62
C ALA A 447 -4.77 -17.21 -19.51
N SER A 448 -4.99 -18.41 -18.98
CA SER A 448 -4.98 -19.64 -19.76
C SER A 448 -6.12 -19.71 -20.80
N ILE A 449 -7.31 -19.23 -20.42
CA ILE A 449 -8.46 -19.13 -21.33
C ILE A 449 -8.16 -18.13 -22.45
N MET A 450 -7.57 -16.97 -22.11
CA MET A 450 -7.23 -15.92 -23.05
C MET A 450 -6.20 -16.38 -24.10
N GLN A 451 -5.22 -17.19 -23.70
CA GLN A 451 -4.27 -17.81 -24.63
C GLN A 451 -4.98 -18.70 -25.66
N GLY A 452 -5.90 -19.55 -25.22
CA GLY A 452 -6.71 -20.37 -26.14
C GLY A 452 -7.61 -19.55 -27.05
N TRP A 453 -8.20 -18.48 -26.54
CA TRP A 453 -9.02 -17.53 -27.28
C TRP A 453 -8.23 -16.85 -28.42
N GLN A 454 -7.03 -16.36 -28.13
CA GLN A 454 -6.15 -15.74 -29.12
C GLN A 454 -5.74 -16.73 -30.22
N LEU A 455 -5.34 -17.96 -29.86
CA LEU A 455 -5.01 -19.00 -30.82
C LEU A 455 -6.19 -19.31 -31.75
N PHE A 456 -7.40 -19.38 -31.22
CA PHE A 456 -8.60 -19.62 -32.04
C PHE A 456 -8.86 -18.46 -33.01
N GLN A 457 -8.72 -17.21 -32.59
CA GLN A 457 -8.89 -16.04 -33.46
C GLN A 457 -7.84 -16.02 -34.59
N ASP A 458 -6.57 -16.29 -34.26
CA ASP A 458 -5.50 -16.35 -35.27
C ASP A 458 -5.70 -17.43 -36.35
N VAL A 459 -6.32 -18.56 -35.97
CA VAL A 459 -6.65 -19.64 -36.91
C VAL A 459 -7.89 -19.28 -37.74
N SER A 460 -8.88 -18.60 -37.14
CA SER A 460 -10.15 -18.25 -37.83
C SER A 460 -10.00 -17.09 -38.81
N THR A 461 -8.90 -16.32 -38.71
CA THR A 461 -8.60 -15.19 -39.61
C THR A 461 -7.63 -15.56 -40.73
N ARG A 462 -7.19 -16.80 -40.82
CA ARG A 462 -6.45 -17.38 -41.95
C ARG A 462 -7.36 -18.16 -42.86
#